data_298a9ec7bbb15cbe57291bbffed57441
#
_entry.id   298a9ec7bbb15cbe57291bbffed57441
#
_cell.length_a   1.000
_cell.length_b   1.000
_cell.length_c   1.000
_cell.angle_alpha   90.00
_cell.angle_beta   90.00
_cell.angle_gamma   90.00
#
_symmetry.space_group_name_H-M   'P 1'
#
loop_
_entity.id
_entity.type
_entity.pdbx_description
1 polymer ?
#
loop_
_entity_poly.entity_id
_entity_poly.type
_entity_poly.pdbx_seq_one_letter_code
_entity_poly.pdbx_strand_id
1 'polypeptide(L)'
;TLFRSSLVDGDQVIDTYQQVFGVRTIRVDGARLFVNGEPVHLTGFGMHEDHQTIGKAHNDALMLRDAACLEWIGANSLRTSHYPYSERILDYADRHGLLVIDETPAVGINMGLGGGIFGAQGYPTFSAETINDKTQKVHAQVIRDLIARDKNHPSVIIWSIANEPESETEAAENYFLPLFDVARAA
;
A
#
# COMPACT_ATOMS: atom_id res chain seq x y z
N THR A 1 10.05 9.11 -16.08
CA THR A 1 11.22 10.01 -16.08
C THR A 1 12.45 9.27 -15.58
N LEU A 2 13.63 9.59 -16.15
CA LEU A 2 14.91 9.01 -15.78
C LEU A 2 15.84 10.12 -15.28
N PHE A 3 16.25 10.02 -14.04
CA PHE A 3 17.37 10.81 -13.49
C PHE A 3 18.67 10.05 -13.73
N ARG A 4 19.70 10.74 -14.23
CA ARG A 4 21.05 10.18 -14.40
C ARG A 4 22.07 11.09 -13.76
N SER A 5 22.94 10.51 -12.94
CA SER A 5 24.11 11.17 -12.37
C SER A 5 25.37 10.41 -12.77
N SER A 6 26.43 11.11 -13.15
CA SER A 6 27.71 10.50 -13.53
C SER A 6 28.84 11.10 -12.71
N LEU A 7 29.71 10.25 -12.20
CA LEU A 7 30.98 10.61 -11.62
C LEU A 7 32.02 10.68 -12.74
N VAL A 8 32.69 11.81 -12.87
CA VAL A 8 33.67 12.03 -13.93
C VAL A 8 35.05 12.41 -13.36
N ASP A 9 36.11 11.98 -14.01
CA ASP A 9 37.48 12.42 -13.79
C ASP A 9 38.02 12.95 -15.13
N GLY A 10 38.18 14.28 -15.21
CA GLY A 10 38.40 14.95 -16.48
C GLY A 10 37.27 14.67 -17.47
N ASP A 11 37.61 14.11 -18.63
CA ASP A 11 36.61 13.73 -19.66
C ASP A 11 36.14 12.27 -19.55
N GLN A 12 36.65 11.52 -18.58
CA GLN A 12 36.28 10.12 -18.39
C GLN A 12 35.14 9.95 -17.40
N VAL A 13 34.08 9.26 -17.81
CA VAL A 13 33.01 8.81 -16.90
C VAL A 13 33.51 7.57 -16.16
N ILE A 14 33.62 7.69 -14.82
CA ILE A 14 34.09 6.60 -13.95
C ILE A 14 32.91 5.74 -13.50
N ASP A 15 31.76 6.36 -13.20
CA ASP A 15 30.56 5.67 -12.72
C ASP A 15 29.30 6.42 -13.15
N THR A 16 28.18 5.69 -13.24
CA THR A 16 26.87 6.26 -13.58
C THR A 16 25.78 5.63 -12.73
N TYR A 17 25.02 6.47 -12.06
CA TYR A 17 23.79 6.08 -11.35
C TYR A 17 22.57 6.53 -12.15
N GLN A 18 21.57 5.66 -12.25
CA GLN A 18 20.30 5.94 -12.91
C GLN A 18 19.13 5.63 -11.96
N GLN A 19 18.21 6.58 -11.83
CA GLN A 19 16.99 6.43 -11.05
C GLN A 19 15.77 6.70 -11.91
N VAL A 20 14.89 5.72 -12.00
CA VAL A 20 13.55 5.91 -12.58
C VAL A 20 12.66 6.52 -11.50
N PHE A 21 11.90 7.53 -11.87
CA PHE A 21 10.89 8.13 -11.00
C PHE A 21 9.74 8.70 -11.81
N GLY A 22 8.61 8.90 -11.15
CA GLY A 22 7.47 9.62 -11.71
C GLY A 22 7.09 10.81 -10.86
N VAL A 23 6.27 11.68 -11.44
CA VAL A 23 5.70 12.85 -10.75
C VAL A 23 4.19 12.78 -10.89
N ARG A 24 3.51 12.91 -9.78
CA ARG A 24 2.05 12.98 -9.73
C ARG A 24 1.60 14.06 -8.77
N THR A 25 0.41 14.55 -9.04
CA THR A 25 -0.36 15.35 -8.09
C THR A 25 -1.66 14.63 -7.78
N ILE A 26 -2.02 14.58 -6.50
CA ILE A 26 -3.27 14.01 -6.03
C ILE A 26 -4.07 15.11 -5.36
N ARG A 27 -5.34 15.24 -5.75
CA ARG A 27 -6.26 16.18 -5.13
C ARG A 27 -7.63 15.51 -4.92
N VAL A 28 -8.20 15.77 -3.77
CA VAL A 28 -9.59 15.41 -3.47
C VAL A 28 -10.42 16.68 -3.41
N ASP A 29 -11.57 16.68 -4.07
CA ASP A 29 -12.51 17.79 -4.09
C ASP A 29 -13.94 17.24 -3.92
N GLY A 30 -14.47 17.41 -2.74
CA GLY A 30 -15.69 16.74 -2.33
C GLY A 30 -15.53 15.21 -2.40
N ALA A 31 -16.34 14.56 -3.21
CA ALA A 31 -16.28 13.12 -3.45
C ALA A 31 -15.46 12.73 -4.71
N ARG A 32 -14.73 13.66 -5.29
CA ARG A 32 -13.98 13.41 -6.53
C ARG A 32 -12.48 13.33 -6.26
N LEU A 33 -11.86 12.31 -6.81
CA LEU A 33 -10.41 12.13 -6.84
C LEU A 33 -9.86 12.67 -8.17
N PHE A 34 -8.75 13.40 -8.10
CA PHE A 34 -8.04 13.90 -9.27
C PHE A 34 -6.59 13.44 -9.24
N VAL A 35 -6.10 12.93 -10.34
CA VAL A 35 -4.70 12.59 -10.57
C VAL A 35 -4.18 13.47 -11.72
N ASN A 36 -3.12 14.24 -11.47
CA ASN A 36 -2.56 15.19 -12.45
C ASN A 36 -3.58 16.18 -13.02
N GLY A 37 -4.54 16.59 -12.22
CA GLY A 37 -5.60 17.53 -12.61
C GLY A 37 -6.83 16.90 -13.27
N GLU A 38 -6.75 15.64 -13.70
CA GLU A 38 -7.86 14.92 -14.31
C GLU A 38 -8.67 14.13 -13.29
N PRO A 39 -10.01 14.14 -13.37
CA PRO A 39 -10.85 13.35 -12.48
C PRO A 39 -10.70 11.86 -12.78
N VAL A 40 -10.56 11.06 -11.72
CA VAL A 40 -10.38 9.62 -11.83
C VAL A 40 -11.46 8.91 -11.02
N HIS A 41 -12.05 7.87 -11.62
CA HIS A 41 -12.89 6.90 -10.95
C HIS A 41 -12.13 5.57 -10.88
N LEU A 42 -11.91 5.06 -9.66
CA LEU A 42 -11.18 3.81 -9.46
C LEU A 42 -12.12 2.62 -9.72
N THR A 43 -11.74 1.79 -10.69
CA THR A 43 -12.35 0.48 -10.96
C THR A 43 -11.26 -0.56 -10.81
N GLY A 44 -11.27 -1.32 -9.71
CA GLY A 44 -10.16 -2.23 -9.42
C GLY A 44 -10.51 -3.29 -8.43
N PHE A 45 -9.50 -4.04 -8.05
CA PHE A 45 -9.63 -5.19 -7.17
C PHE A 45 -8.56 -5.19 -6.08
N GLY A 46 -8.90 -5.77 -4.93
CA GLY A 46 -7.90 -6.27 -3.99
C GLY A 46 -7.22 -7.49 -4.61
N MET A 47 -5.91 -7.55 -4.47
CA MET A 47 -5.11 -8.69 -4.93
C MET A 47 -4.45 -9.39 -3.74
N HIS A 48 -3.89 -10.57 -3.97
CA HIS A 48 -3.01 -11.26 -3.04
C HIS A 48 -1.80 -11.82 -3.80
N GLU A 49 -0.60 -11.68 -3.22
CA GLU A 49 0.59 -12.41 -3.68
C GLU A 49 0.56 -13.84 -3.13
N ASP A 50 -0.48 -14.58 -3.50
CA ASP A 50 -0.74 -15.94 -3.02
C ASP A 50 -1.11 -16.84 -4.19
N HIS A 51 -0.31 -17.87 -4.43
CA HIS A 51 -0.43 -18.74 -5.58
C HIS A 51 -0.40 -20.21 -5.18
N GLN A 52 -1.24 -21.00 -5.85
CA GLN A 52 -1.39 -22.42 -5.56
C GLN A 52 -0.07 -23.21 -5.56
N THR A 53 0.89 -22.81 -6.40
CA THR A 53 2.14 -23.56 -6.60
C THR A 53 3.30 -23.10 -5.72
N ILE A 54 3.29 -21.86 -5.27
CA ILE A 54 4.42 -21.26 -4.54
C ILE A 54 4.03 -20.69 -3.17
N GLY A 55 2.72 -20.69 -2.84
CA GLY A 55 2.21 -20.04 -1.64
C GLY A 55 2.34 -18.52 -1.71
N LYS A 56 2.49 -17.90 -0.55
CA LYS A 56 2.66 -16.45 -0.43
C LYS A 56 4.11 -16.06 -0.77
N ALA A 57 4.34 -15.77 -2.03
CA ALA A 57 5.63 -15.33 -2.53
C ALA A 57 5.48 -14.57 -3.85
N HIS A 58 6.42 -13.67 -4.15
CA HIS A 58 6.45 -12.97 -5.42
C HIS A 58 6.98 -13.87 -6.53
N ASN A 59 6.34 -13.77 -7.72
CA ASN A 59 6.80 -14.37 -8.96
C ASN A 59 6.41 -13.46 -10.14
N ASP A 60 7.40 -13.00 -10.91
CA ASP A 60 7.18 -12.06 -12.02
C ASP A 60 6.20 -12.58 -13.07
N ALA A 61 6.26 -13.87 -13.42
CA ALA A 61 5.38 -14.44 -14.44
C ALA A 61 3.91 -14.51 -13.97
N LEU A 62 3.69 -14.86 -12.71
CA LEU A 62 2.34 -14.86 -12.11
C LEU A 62 1.81 -13.44 -11.94
N MET A 63 2.65 -12.51 -11.51
CA MET A 63 2.30 -11.08 -11.44
C MET A 63 1.86 -10.54 -12.80
N LEU A 64 2.61 -10.83 -13.87
CA LEU A 64 2.26 -10.40 -15.23
C LEU A 64 0.94 -11.01 -15.72
N ARG A 65 0.68 -12.27 -15.38
CA ARG A 65 -0.60 -12.93 -15.69
C ARG A 65 -1.77 -12.23 -14.97
N ASP A 66 -1.62 -11.94 -13.69
CA ASP A 66 -2.66 -11.27 -12.90
C ASP A 66 -2.89 -9.84 -13.37
N ALA A 67 -1.82 -9.11 -13.70
CA ALA A 67 -1.91 -7.79 -14.31
C ALA A 67 -2.63 -7.81 -15.66
N ALA A 68 -2.35 -8.80 -16.52
CA ALA A 68 -3.06 -8.99 -17.78
C ALA A 68 -4.55 -9.30 -17.57
N CYS A 69 -4.90 -10.02 -16.51
CA CYS A 69 -6.30 -10.24 -16.13
C CYS A 69 -6.99 -8.93 -15.71
N LEU A 70 -6.32 -8.07 -14.93
CA LEU A 70 -6.83 -6.75 -14.56
C LEU A 70 -7.09 -5.88 -15.81
N GLU A 71 -6.12 -5.82 -16.72
CA GLU A 71 -6.27 -5.09 -17.98
C GLU A 71 -7.42 -5.63 -18.82
N TRP A 72 -7.54 -6.96 -18.94
CA TRP A 72 -8.60 -7.61 -19.71
C TRP A 72 -10.00 -7.28 -19.22
N ILE A 73 -10.21 -7.16 -17.91
CA ILE A 73 -11.50 -6.78 -17.33
C ILE A 73 -11.71 -5.27 -17.23
N GLY A 74 -10.76 -4.46 -17.72
CA GLY A 74 -10.83 -2.99 -17.72
C GLY A 74 -10.58 -2.35 -16.37
N ALA A 75 -9.88 -3.03 -15.46
CA ALA A 75 -9.47 -2.42 -14.20
C ALA A 75 -8.37 -1.36 -14.41
N ASN A 76 -8.47 -0.25 -13.70
CA ASN A 76 -7.49 0.83 -13.70
C ASN A 76 -6.75 0.97 -12.37
N SER A 77 -7.06 0.10 -11.41
CA SER A 77 -6.48 0.18 -10.07
C SER A 77 -6.42 -1.18 -9.39
N LEU A 78 -5.53 -1.28 -8.41
CA LEU A 78 -5.42 -2.42 -7.51
C LEU A 78 -5.16 -1.96 -6.07
N ARG A 79 -5.47 -2.83 -5.12
CA ARG A 79 -5.09 -2.69 -3.71
C ARG A 79 -4.19 -3.84 -3.32
N THR A 80 -3.08 -3.54 -2.65
CA THR A 80 -2.13 -4.54 -2.14
C THR A 80 -2.68 -5.18 -0.85
N SER A 81 -3.75 -5.97 -0.98
CA SER A 81 -4.45 -6.60 0.14
C SER A 81 -3.61 -7.73 0.75
N HIS A 82 -3.31 -7.79 1.95
CA HIS A 82 -3.37 -6.83 3.06
C HIS A 82 -1.97 -6.67 3.65
N TYR A 83 -0.99 -6.36 2.81
CA TYR A 83 0.43 -6.26 3.16
C TYR A 83 1.21 -5.60 2.02
N PRO A 84 2.40 -5.07 2.29
CA PRO A 84 3.26 -4.53 1.24
C PRO A 84 3.66 -5.64 0.24
N TYR A 85 3.43 -5.38 -1.04
CA TYR A 85 3.80 -6.29 -2.11
C TYR A 85 5.27 -6.08 -2.54
N SER A 86 5.74 -6.94 -3.45
CA SER A 86 7.00 -6.71 -4.14
C SER A 86 6.97 -5.37 -4.90
N GLU A 87 8.07 -4.61 -4.85
CA GLU A 87 8.22 -3.38 -5.65
C GLU A 87 8.07 -3.62 -7.16
N ARG A 88 8.19 -4.88 -7.61
CA ARG A 88 7.99 -5.27 -9.01
C ARG A 88 6.57 -4.98 -9.52
N ILE A 89 5.54 -5.15 -8.68
CA ILE A 89 4.17 -4.79 -9.09
C ILE A 89 4.00 -3.26 -9.15
N LEU A 90 4.67 -2.51 -8.29
CA LEU A 90 4.67 -1.05 -8.33
C LEU A 90 5.40 -0.52 -9.57
N ASP A 91 6.56 -1.10 -9.90
CA ASP A 91 7.28 -0.83 -11.16
C ASP A 91 6.43 -1.11 -12.41
N TYR A 92 5.65 -2.20 -12.37
CA TYR A 92 4.71 -2.53 -13.43
C TYR A 92 3.58 -1.50 -13.51
N ALA A 93 2.95 -1.20 -12.38
CA ALA A 93 1.87 -0.23 -12.27
C ALA A 93 2.29 1.16 -12.75
N ASP A 94 3.50 1.62 -12.41
CA ASP A 94 4.07 2.89 -12.86
C ASP A 94 4.18 2.98 -14.39
N ARG A 95 4.50 1.88 -15.05
CA ARG A 95 4.71 1.83 -16.51
C ARG A 95 3.40 1.66 -17.28
N HIS A 96 2.43 0.96 -16.69
CA HIS A 96 1.18 0.58 -17.33
C HIS A 96 0.00 1.49 -16.95
N GLY A 97 0.21 2.43 -16.02
CA GLY A 97 -0.82 3.38 -15.62
C GLY A 97 -1.88 2.78 -14.69
N LEU A 98 -1.57 1.69 -13.99
CA LEU A 98 -2.42 1.18 -12.91
C LEU A 98 -2.23 2.04 -11.67
N LEU A 99 -3.33 2.42 -11.03
CA LEU A 99 -3.30 3.16 -9.78
C LEU A 99 -3.30 2.19 -8.59
N VAL A 100 -2.54 2.51 -7.55
CA VAL A 100 -2.32 1.60 -6.42
C VAL A 100 -2.83 2.22 -5.13
N ILE A 101 -3.61 1.43 -4.39
CA ILE A 101 -3.88 1.64 -2.97
C ILE A 101 -2.93 0.71 -2.23
N ASP A 102 -1.90 1.28 -1.64
CA ASP A 102 -0.85 0.50 -0.98
C ASP A 102 -1.15 0.35 0.52
N GLU A 103 -1.02 -0.89 1.04
CA GLU A 103 -1.59 -1.24 2.34
C GLU A 103 -0.56 -1.82 3.30
N THR A 104 -0.66 -1.39 4.56
CA THR A 104 0.13 -1.95 5.66
C THR A 104 -0.40 -3.33 6.08
N PRO A 105 0.44 -4.22 6.67
CA PRO A 105 0.03 -5.54 7.11
C PRO A 105 -0.78 -5.52 8.42
N ALA A 106 -1.67 -4.54 8.59
CA ALA A 106 -2.52 -4.39 9.76
C ALA A 106 -3.87 -5.08 9.54
N VAL A 107 -3.87 -6.40 9.63
CA VAL A 107 -5.04 -7.29 9.48
C VAL A 107 -5.39 -7.88 10.84
N GLY A 108 -6.67 -8.21 11.05
CA GLY A 108 -7.15 -8.82 12.30
C GLY A 108 -7.28 -7.82 13.46
N ILE A 109 -7.40 -6.55 13.17
CA ILE A 109 -7.72 -5.50 14.14
C ILE A 109 -9.25 -5.42 14.35
N ASN A 110 -9.88 -6.56 14.47
CA ASN A 110 -11.25 -6.76 14.90
C ASN A 110 -11.37 -8.16 15.51
N MET A 111 -11.00 -8.28 16.76
CA MET A 111 -10.98 -9.57 17.47
C MET A 111 -12.39 -10.15 17.68
N GLY A 112 -13.41 -9.28 17.71
CA GLY A 112 -14.81 -9.70 17.82
C GLY A 112 -15.29 -10.43 16.58
N LEU A 113 -14.91 -9.98 15.38
CA LEU A 113 -15.28 -10.61 14.12
C LEU A 113 -14.66 -12.02 13.98
N GLY A 114 -13.38 -12.16 14.29
CA GLY A 114 -12.67 -13.44 14.22
C GLY A 114 -13.26 -14.48 15.19
N GLY A 115 -13.58 -14.08 16.42
CA GLY A 115 -14.22 -14.93 17.40
C GLY A 115 -15.60 -15.43 16.97
N GLY A 116 -16.43 -14.56 16.39
CA GLY A 116 -17.77 -14.91 15.91
C GLY A 116 -17.77 -15.91 14.76
N ILE A 117 -16.83 -15.81 13.81
CA ILE A 117 -16.74 -16.71 12.65
C ILE A 117 -16.25 -18.11 13.05
N PHE A 118 -15.33 -18.21 14.00
CA PHE A 118 -14.72 -19.49 14.41
C PHE A 118 -15.30 -20.08 15.70
N GLY A 119 -16.37 -19.46 16.26
CA GLY A 119 -17.02 -19.94 17.49
C GLY A 119 -16.14 -19.82 18.75
N ALA A 120 -15.08 -19.04 18.70
CA ALA A 120 -14.26 -18.72 19.85
C ALA A 120 -14.86 -17.59 20.69
N GLN A 121 -14.52 -17.54 21.97
CA GLN A 121 -14.91 -16.42 22.82
C GLN A 121 -14.23 -15.14 22.31
N GLY A 122 -15.03 -14.11 21.99
CA GLY A 122 -14.50 -12.83 21.53
C GLY A 122 -13.65 -12.16 22.61
N TYR A 123 -12.49 -11.68 22.22
CA TYR A 123 -11.64 -10.81 23.03
C TYR A 123 -11.90 -9.35 22.67
N PRO A 124 -11.81 -8.39 23.64
CA PRO A 124 -11.83 -6.99 23.28
C PRO A 124 -10.65 -6.67 22.37
N THR A 125 -10.92 -5.97 21.27
CA THR A 125 -9.89 -5.64 20.28
C THR A 125 -8.82 -4.74 20.89
N PHE A 126 -9.24 -3.70 21.60
CA PHE A 126 -8.33 -2.75 22.24
C PHE A 126 -8.24 -3.04 23.73
N SER A 127 -7.16 -3.67 24.15
CA SER A 127 -6.89 -3.99 25.56
C SER A 127 -5.39 -4.14 25.82
N ALA A 128 -5.02 -4.29 27.09
CA ALA A 128 -3.62 -4.50 27.46
C ALA A 128 -3.01 -5.80 26.90
N GLU A 129 -3.87 -6.79 26.63
CA GLU A 129 -3.49 -8.12 26.16
C GLU A 129 -3.51 -8.25 24.63
N THR A 130 -4.18 -7.35 23.93
CA THR A 130 -4.40 -7.41 22.49
C THR A 130 -3.76 -6.21 21.78
N ILE A 131 -4.59 -5.27 21.30
CA ILE A 131 -4.15 -4.07 20.58
C ILE A 131 -4.06 -2.90 21.55
N ASN A 132 -2.88 -2.30 21.67
CA ASN A 132 -2.55 -1.31 22.67
C ASN A 132 -1.44 -0.38 22.20
N ASP A 133 -0.89 0.45 23.08
CA ASP A 133 0.18 1.43 22.79
C ASP A 133 1.45 0.79 22.22
N LYS A 134 1.75 -0.47 22.55
CA LYS A 134 2.93 -1.16 22.02
C LYS A 134 2.72 -1.54 20.55
N THR A 135 1.56 -2.07 20.23
CA THR A 135 1.19 -2.40 18.84
C THR A 135 1.05 -1.11 18.02
N GLN A 136 0.51 -0.03 18.58
CA GLN A 136 0.41 1.27 17.92
C GLN A 136 1.79 1.82 17.50
N LYS A 137 2.81 1.70 18.36
CA LYS A 137 4.19 2.12 18.04
C LYS A 137 4.77 1.34 16.88
N VAL A 138 4.57 0.02 16.87
CA VAL A 138 5.00 -0.84 15.77
C VAL A 138 4.25 -0.49 14.49
N HIS A 139 2.94 -0.31 14.57
CA HIS A 139 2.11 0.08 13.43
C HIS A 139 2.54 1.44 12.85
N ALA A 140 2.83 2.42 13.70
CA ALA A 140 3.38 3.71 13.27
C ALA A 140 4.72 3.56 12.52
N GLN A 141 5.59 2.64 12.97
CA GLN A 141 6.85 2.37 12.27
C GLN A 141 6.59 1.70 10.92
N VAL A 142 5.72 0.72 10.86
CA VAL A 142 5.34 0.04 9.62
C VAL A 142 4.79 1.02 8.57
N ILE A 143 3.95 1.98 8.98
CA ILE A 143 3.45 3.04 8.09
C ILE A 143 4.61 3.87 7.53
N ARG A 144 5.55 4.30 8.36
CA ARG A 144 6.72 5.07 7.91
C ARG A 144 7.58 4.28 6.92
N ASP A 145 7.84 3.02 7.22
CA ASP A 145 8.68 2.15 6.40
C ASP A 145 8.03 1.90 5.02
N LEU A 146 6.72 1.63 4.99
CA LEU A 146 5.97 1.47 3.75
C LEU A 146 6.04 2.75 2.90
N ILE A 147 5.70 3.89 3.48
CA ILE A 147 5.70 5.17 2.76
C ILE A 147 7.12 5.54 2.30
N ALA A 148 8.13 5.34 3.15
CA ALA A 148 9.53 5.61 2.80
C ALA A 148 9.99 4.78 1.61
N ARG A 149 9.57 3.50 1.53
CA ARG A 149 9.87 2.61 0.42
C ARG A 149 9.16 3.04 -0.86
N ASP A 150 7.85 3.30 -0.81
CA ASP A 150 6.99 3.31 -1.99
C ASP A 150 6.52 4.70 -2.45
N LYS A 151 6.78 5.76 -1.69
CA LYS A 151 6.31 7.12 -2.02
C LYS A 151 6.79 7.67 -3.36
N ASN A 152 7.88 7.14 -3.91
CA ASN A 152 8.43 7.56 -5.20
C ASN A 152 7.80 6.81 -6.40
N HIS A 153 6.93 5.83 -6.16
CA HIS A 153 6.13 5.20 -7.20
C HIS A 153 4.93 6.10 -7.54
N PRO A 154 4.85 6.65 -8.75
CA PRO A 154 3.75 7.55 -9.13
C PRO A 154 2.39 6.84 -9.21
N SER A 155 2.38 5.52 -9.33
CA SER A 155 1.17 4.69 -9.28
C SER A 155 0.51 4.65 -7.90
N VAL A 156 1.29 4.78 -6.82
CA VAL A 156 0.75 4.78 -5.46
C VAL A 156 0.07 6.11 -5.16
N ILE A 157 -1.25 6.09 -5.01
CA ILE A 157 -2.08 7.28 -4.85
C ILE A 157 -2.83 7.35 -3.51
N ILE A 158 -2.96 6.25 -2.83
CA ILE A 158 -3.65 6.13 -1.53
C ILE A 158 -2.85 5.18 -0.63
N TRP A 159 -2.73 5.55 0.65
CA TRP A 159 -2.20 4.69 1.71
C TRP A 159 -3.36 4.11 2.52
N SER A 160 -3.43 2.79 2.61
CA SER A 160 -4.36 2.09 3.50
C SER A 160 -3.60 1.62 4.74
N ILE A 161 -4.05 2.06 5.92
CA ILE A 161 -3.32 1.79 7.16
C ILE A 161 -3.84 0.57 7.93
N ALA A 162 -4.98 0.00 7.53
CA ALA A 162 -5.53 -1.21 8.13
C ALA A 162 -6.58 -1.83 7.23
N ASN A 163 -6.76 -3.16 7.37
CA ASN A 163 -7.87 -3.89 6.78
C ASN A 163 -8.92 -4.23 7.84
N GLU A 164 -10.18 -3.86 7.58
CA GLU A 164 -11.36 -4.22 8.39
C GLU A 164 -11.16 -4.07 9.91
N PRO A 165 -10.67 -2.91 10.38
CA PRO A 165 -10.51 -2.69 11.81
C PRO A 165 -11.87 -2.49 12.48
N GLU A 166 -11.93 -2.71 13.80
CA GLU A 166 -13.06 -2.31 14.62
C GLU A 166 -13.05 -0.77 14.80
N SER A 167 -13.49 -0.04 13.76
CA SER A 167 -13.30 1.41 13.64
C SER A 167 -14.44 2.24 14.27
N GLU A 168 -15.52 1.61 14.72
CA GLU A 168 -16.70 2.25 15.27
C GLU A 168 -16.63 2.58 16.78
N THR A 169 -15.52 2.25 17.43
CA THR A 169 -15.34 2.46 18.87
C THR A 169 -14.45 3.68 19.17
N GLU A 170 -14.68 4.33 20.33
CA GLU A 170 -13.81 5.40 20.83
C GLU A 170 -12.35 4.92 21.01
N ALA A 171 -12.16 3.66 21.39
CA ALA A 171 -10.84 3.06 21.52
C ALA A 171 -10.13 2.97 20.16
N ALA A 172 -10.86 2.67 19.08
CA ALA A 172 -10.33 2.70 17.72
C ALA A 172 -9.97 4.13 17.30
N GLU A 173 -10.78 5.11 17.59
CA GLU A 173 -10.47 6.51 17.30
C GLU A 173 -9.15 6.92 17.95
N ASN A 174 -8.96 6.64 19.24
CA ASN A 174 -7.73 6.92 19.97
C ASN A 174 -6.53 6.16 19.42
N TYR A 175 -6.73 4.97 18.86
CA TYR A 175 -5.67 4.20 18.24
C TYR A 175 -5.28 4.72 16.85
N PHE A 176 -6.26 5.02 15.99
CA PHE A 176 -6.00 5.33 14.57
C PHE A 176 -5.70 6.81 14.30
N LEU A 177 -6.25 7.77 15.04
CA LEU A 177 -5.99 9.20 14.80
C LEU A 177 -4.49 9.55 14.77
N PRO A 178 -3.67 9.12 15.74
CA PRO A 178 -2.23 9.37 15.67
C PRO A 178 -1.53 8.70 14.50
N LEU A 179 -2.05 7.55 14.02
CA LEU A 179 -1.50 6.83 12.87
C LEU A 179 -1.79 7.54 11.55
N PHE A 180 -2.94 8.19 11.41
CA PHE A 180 -3.21 9.07 10.26
C PHE A 180 -2.25 10.26 10.23
N ASP A 181 -1.92 10.83 11.38
CA ASP A 181 -0.95 11.93 11.44
C ASP A 181 0.46 11.45 11.06
N VAL A 182 0.85 10.23 11.49
CA VAL A 182 2.10 9.60 11.04
C VAL A 182 2.12 9.44 9.53
N ALA A 183 1.04 8.92 8.93
CA ALA A 183 0.98 8.71 7.48
C ALA A 183 1.01 10.04 6.69
N ARG A 184 0.41 11.10 7.21
CA ARG A 184 0.41 12.43 6.57
C ARG A 184 1.75 13.14 6.67
N ALA A 185 2.55 12.82 7.70
CA ALA A 185 3.85 13.46 7.95
C ALA A 185 5.02 12.75 7.23
N ALA A 186 4.84 11.52 6.76
CA ALA A 186 5.87 10.72 6.10
C ALA A 186 5.96 11.01 4.60
#